data_426dfb7d1f37ba1a1d766f1cbac1b3a5
#
_entry.id   426dfb7d1f37ba1a1d766f1cbac1b3a5
#
_cell.length_a   1.000
_cell.length_b   1.000
_cell.length_c   1.000
_cell.angle_alpha   90.00
_cell.angle_beta   90.00
_cell.angle_gamma   90.00
#
_symmetry.space_group_name_H-M   'P 1'
#
loop_
_entity.id
_entity.type
_entity.pdbx_description
1 polymer ?
#
loop_
_entity_poly.entity_id
_entity_poly.type
_entity_poly.pdbx_seq_one_letter_code
_entity_poly.pdbx_strand_id
1 'polypeptide(L)'
;MITKQVIFKLGSEQYGMDISMVSGIENYTKVVPIPNAPAHIIGILNLRGDVIPIYSLRKKFRMEEVLDTAATQLLVTNCRGVLVGYKVDSVSEIVEMDDAFIRPMPVIVKTPETNYAKGVAEKKGQLIVLLDIGNILSEQEREAVKEFAEESKGGAE
;
A
#
# COMPACT_ATOMS: atom_id res chain seq x y z
N MET A 1 19.60 2.87 12.90
CA MET A 1 18.24 2.85 13.47
C MET A 1 17.51 1.64 12.96
N ILE A 2 16.88 0.91 13.84
CA ILE A 2 16.14 -0.31 13.47
C ILE A 2 14.67 0.05 13.30
N THR A 3 14.10 -0.36 12.16
CA THR A 3 12.68 -0.19 11.87
C THR A 3 12.05 -1.56 11.66
N LYS A 4 10.73 -1.64 11.81
CA LYS A 4 9.99 -2.86 11.51
C LYS A 4 9.26 -2.68 10.19
N GLN A 5 9.39 -3.67 9.31
CA GLN A 5 8.77 -3.65 8.00
C GLN A 5 7.75 -4.78 7.90
N VAL A 6 6.58 -4.46 7.39
CA VAL A 6 5.60 -5.47 7.00
C VAL A 6 6.00 -5.96 5.62
N ILE A 7 6.32 -7.23 5.49
CA ILE A 7 6.72 -7.83 4.21
C ILE A 7 5.49 -8.47 3.58
N PHE A 8 5.23 -8.11 2.33
CA PHE A 8 4.10 -8.64 1.58
C PHE A 8 4.53 -9.01 0.17
N LYS A 9 3.69 -9.77 -0.50
CA LYS A 9 3.96 -10.25 -1.86
C LYS A 9 2.97 -9.73 -2.87
N LEU A 10 3.50 -9.44 -4.04
CA LEU A 10 2.72 -9.24 -5.27
C LEU A 10 3.36 -10.18 -6.29
N GLY A 11 2.65 -11.25 -6.65
CA GLY A 11 3.23 -12.32 -7.46
C GLY A 11 4.38 -13.00 -6.72
N SER A 12 5.52 -13.12 -7.37
CA SER A 12 6.73 -13.69 -6.79
C SER A 12 7.63 -12.66 -6.12
N GLU A 13 7.31 -11.38 -6.23
CA GLU A 13 8.15 -10.30 -5.72
C GLU A 13 7.75 -9.90 -4.30
N GLN A 14 8.75 -9.52 -3.50
CA GLN A 14 8.54 -9.09 -2.12
C GLN A 14 8.73 -7.58 -1.98
N TYR A 15 7.87 -7.00 -1.14
CA TYR A 15 7.88 -5.57 -0.83
C TYR A 15 7.79 -5.39 0.66
N GLY A 16 8.26 -4.24 1.12
CA GLY A 16 8.19 -3.90 2.54
C GLY A 16 7.60 -2.52 2.76
N MET A 17 6.93 -2.37 3.88
CA MET A 17 6.26 -1.13 4.27
C MET A 17 6.51 -0.91 5.75
N ASP A 18 6.91 0.31 6.14
CA ASP A 18 7.18 0.63 7.54
C ASP A 18 5.90 0.42 8.37
N ILE A 19 6.01 -0.41 9.41
CA ILE A 19 4.86 -0.76 10.25
C ILE A 19 4.25 0.44 10.96
N SER A 20 5.05 1.48 11.20
CA SER A 20 4.55 2.70 11.85
C SER A 20 3.46 3.40 11.04
N MET A 21 3.42 3.16 9.71
CA MET A 21 2.41 3.72 8.83
C MET A 21 1.20 2.80 8.67
N VAL A 22 1.27 1.57 9.17
CA VAL A 22 0.21 0.56 9.00
C VAL A 22 -0.65 0.54 10.26
N SER A 23 -1.93 0.89 10.11
CA SER A 23 -2.87 0.86 11.24
C SER A 23 -3.55 -0.50 11.39
N GLY A 24 -3.52 -1.34 10.38
CA GLY A 24 -4.09 -2.67 10.46
C GLY A 24 -3.79 -3.53 9.25
N ILE A 25 -3.85 -4.84 9.46
CA ILE A 25 -3.74 -5.83 8.39
C ILE A 25 -5.06 -6.60 8.42
N GLU A 26 -5.84 -6.51 7.36
CA GLU A 26 -7.18 -7.07 7.32
C GLU A 26 -7.31 -8.07 6.17
N ASN A 27 -8.19 -9.06 6.35
CA ASN A 27 -8.51 -9.96 5.27
C ASN A 27 -9.28 -9.22 4.18
N TYR A 28 -8.98 -9.54 2.94
CA TYR A 28 -9.68 -8.92 1.83
C TYR A 28 -11.12 -9.45 1.74
N THR A 29 -12.05 -8.51 1.64
CA THR A 29 -13.45 -8.82 1.39
C THR A 29 -13.89 -8.08 0.14
N LYS A 30 -15.06 -8.39 -0.38
CA LYS A 30 -15.56 -7.75 -1.58
C LYS A 30 -15.76 -6.25 -1.34
N VAL A 31 -15.11 -5.44 -2.16
CA VAL A 31 -15.22 -3.99 -2.10
C VAL A 31 -16.39 -3.53 -2.98
N VAL A 32 -16.93 -2.36 -2.65
CA VAL A 32 -17.98 -1.73 -3.45
C VAL A 32 -17.29 -0.83 -4.48
N PRO A 33 -17.46 -1.10 -5.79
CA PRO A 33 -16.83 -0.28 -6.82
C PRO A 33 -17.38 1.15 -6.82
N ILE A 34 -16.55 2.12 -7.15
CA ILE A 34 -16.95 3.51 -7.30
C ILE A 34 -16.87 3.87 -8.78
N PRO A 35 -17.97 4.33 -9.40
CA PRO A 35 -17.92 4.81 -10.79
C PRO A 35 -16.95 5.99 -10.91
N ASN A 36 -16.13 5.97 -11.95
CA ASN A 36 -15.21 7.05 -12.29
C ASN A 36 -14.15 7.33 -11.21
N ALA A 37 -13.82 6.33 -10.38
CA ALA A 37 -12.74 6.48 -9.42
C ALA A 37 -11.39 6.57 -10.14
N PRO A 38 -10.37 7.21 -9.52
CA PRO A 38 -9.02 7.19 -10.08
C PRO A 38 -8.56 5.76 -10.40
N ALA A 39 -7.71 5.63 -11.40
CA ALA A 39 -7.40 4.35 -12.05
C ALA A 39 -6.99 3.21 -11.11
N HIS A 40 -6.31 3.53 -10.00
CA HIS A 40 -5.79 2.50 -9.11
C HIS A 40 -6.71 2.22 -7.91
N ILE A 41 -7.77 3.01 -7.74
CA ILE A 41 -8.76 2.82 -6.68
C ILE A 41 -9.83 1.87 -7.21
N ILE A 42 -9.95 0.70 -6.59
CA ILE A 42 -10.88 -0.34 -7.04
C ILE A 42 -12.25 -0.25 -6.36
N GLY A 43 -12.35 0.51 -5.29
CA GLY A 43 -13.63 0.68 -4.61
C GLY A 43 -13.46 1.16 -3.19
N ILE A 44 -14.51 0.99 -2.40
CA ILE A 44 -14.52 1.36 -0.98
C ILE A 44 -14.93 0.17 -0.14
N LEU A 45 -14.53 0.22 1.12
CA LEU A 45 -14.85 -0.82 2.10
C LEU A 45 -15.20 -0.16 3.42
N ASN A 46 -16.26 -0.63 4.06
CA ASN A 46 -16.58 -0.23 5.44
C ASN A 46 -15.79 -1.13 6.39
N LEU A 47 -14.88 -0.53 7.15
CA LEU A 47 -14.06 -1.23 8.11
C LEU A 47 -14.32 -0.63 9.49
N ARG A 48 -15.08 -1.34 10.31
CA ARG A 48 -15.42 -0.92 11.68
C ARG A 48 -16.01 0.49 11.76
N GLY A 49 -16.87 0.83 10.80
CA GLY A 49 -17.51 2.13 10.75
C GLY A 49 -16.78 3.18 9.93
N ASP A 50 -15.54 2.92 9.55
CA ASP A 50 -14.78 3.80 8.66
C ASP A 50 -14.91 3.32 7.22
N VAL A 51 -15.36 4.20 6.34
CA VAL A 51 -15.41 3.90 4.91
C VAL A 51 -14.09 4.34 4.30
N ILE A 52 -13.32 3.38 3.81
CA ILE A 52 -11.98 3.64 3.30
C ILE A 52 -11.86 3.25 1.83
N PRO A 53 -11.08 4.01 1.04
CA PRO A 53 -10.79 3.62 -0.33
C PRO A 53 -9.80 2.48 -0.37
N ILE A 54 -10.00 1.58 -1.32
CA ILE A 54 -9.14 0.42 -1.53
C ILE A 54 -8.34 0.64 -2.81
N TYR A 55 -7.04 0.56 -2.68
CA TYR A 55 -6.07 0.85 -3.73
C TYR A 55 -5.37 -0.42 -4.16
N SER A 56 -5.30 -0.66 -5.46
CA SER A 56 -4.63 -1.85 -5.99
C SER A 56 -3.16 -1.56 -6.30
N LEU A 57 -2.26 -2.16 -5.55
CA LEU A 57 -0.84 -2.06 -5.84
C LEU A 57 -0.48 -2.77 -7.15
N ARG A 58 -1.17 -3.86 -7.48
CA ARG A 58 -0.95 -4.52 -8.77
C ARG A 58 -1.20 -3.58 -9.93
N LYS A 59 -2.31 -2.83 -9.88
CA LYS A 59 -2.61 -1.83 -10.91
C LYS A 59 -1.56 -0.73 -10.95
N LYS A 60 -1.15 -0.25 -9.80
CA LYS A 60 -0.12 0.79 -9.70
C LYS A 60 1.18 0.33 -10.34
N PHE A 61 1.57 -0.92 -10.11
CA PHE A 61 2.83 -1.46 -10.61
C PHE A 61 2.69 -2.10 -12.00
N ARG A 62 1.52 -1.93 -12.64
CA ARG A 62 1.22 -2.44 -13.98
C ARG A 62 1.35 -3.95 -14.08
N MET A 63 0.93 -4.63 -13.02
CA MET A 63 0.87 -6.09 -12.97
C MET A 63 -0.52 -6.56 -13.36
N GLU A 64 -0.59 -7.76 -13.94
CA GLU A 64 -1.88 -8.36 -14.28
C GLU A 64 -2.69 -8.65 -13.03
N GLU A 65 -4.02 -8.52 -13.14
CA GLU A 65 -4.93 -8.89 -12.07
C GLU A 65 -4.93 -10.42 -11.91
N VAL A 66 -5.05 -10.87 -10.66
CA VAL A 66 -5.17 -12.29 -10.34
C VAL A 66 -6.42 -12.50 -9.50
N LEU A 67 -6.90 -13.73 -9.46
CA LEU A 67 -8.04 -14.08 -8.63
C LEU A 67 -7.66 -13.93 -7.16
N ASP A 68 -8.63 -13.44 -6.38
CA ASP A 68 -8.45 -13.34 -4.94
C ASP A 68 -8.41 -14.72 -4.31
N THR A 69 -7.57 -14.89 -3.29
CA THR A 69 -7.43 -16.13 -2.54
C THR A 69 -7.69 -15.86 -1.07
N ALA A 70 -7.66 -16.90 -0.26
CA ALA A 70 -7.76 -16.75 1.19
C ALA A 70 -6.58 -15.95 1.76
N ALA A 71 -5.47 -15.85 1.03
CA ALA A 71 -4.28 -15.11 1.46
C ALA A 71 -4.34 -13.62 1.10
N THR A 72 -5.26 -13.22 0.22
CA THR A 72 -5.39 -11.81 -0.19
C THR A 72 -5.74 -10.94 1.01
N GLN A 73 -4.97 -9.90 1.24
CA GLN A 73 -5.13 -9.04 2.41
C GLN A 73 -5.06 -7.57 2.05
N LEU A 74 -5.49 -6.74 2.99
CA LEU A 74 -5.39 -5.28 2.91
C LEU A 74 -4.42 -4.79 3.96
N LEU A 75 -3.50 -3.93 3.55
CA LEU A 75 -2.67 -3.16 4.45
C LEU A 75 -3.34 -1.80 4.60
N VAL A 76 -3.96 -1.57 5.75
CA VAL A 76 -4.64 -0.32 6.03
C VAL A 76 -3.63 0.66 6.60
N THR A 77 -3.41 1.75 5.89
CA THR A 77 -2.44 2.77 6.30
C THR A 77 -3.15 4.03 6.75
N ASN A 78 -2.51 4.73 7.66
CA ASN A 78 -2.94 6.05 8.09
C ASN A 78 -1.80 7.01 7.82
N CYS A 79 -2.01 7.90 6.85
CA CYS A 79 -1.03 8.92 6.52
C CYS A 79 -1.68 10.28 6.78
N ARG A 80 -1.27 10.94 7.86
CA ARG A 80 -1.80 12.26 8.27
C ARG A 80 -3.32 12.26 8.40
N GLY A 81 -3.87 11.20 8.99
CA GLY A 81 -5.32 11.07 9.19
C GLY A 81 -6.10 10.54 8.00
N VAL A 82 -5.44 10.29 6.88
CA VAL A 82 -6.08 9.74 5.69
C VAL A 82 -5.87 8.24 5.64
N LEU A 83 -6.97 7.49 5.66
CA LEU A 83 -6.94 6.03 5.63
C LEU A 83 -7.05 5.51 4.20
N VAL A 84 -6.17 4.58 3.85
CA VAL A 84 -6.19 3.89 2.56
C VAL A 84 -5.88 2.41 2.81
N GLY A 85 -6.65 1.53 2.19
CA GLY A 85 -6.36 0.09 2.23
C GLY A 85 -5.66 -0.34 0.95
N TYR A 86 -4.43 -0.83 1.08
CA TYR A 86 -3.67 -1.33 -0.07
C TYR A 86 -3.88 -2.83 -0.20
N LYS A 87 -4.42 -3.24 -1.35
CA LYS A 87 -4.65 -4.66 -1.64
C LYS A 87 -3.34 -5.32 -2.05
N VAL A 88 -3.00 -6.40 -1.37
CA VAL A 88 -1.79 -7.19 -1.64
C VAL A 88 -2.16 -8.67 -1.78
N ASP A 89 -1.29 -9.44 -2.45
CA ASP A 89 -1.57 -10.86 -2.66
C ASP A 89 -1.51 -11.66 -1.35
N SER A 90 -0.52 -11.34 -0.52
CA SER A 90 -0.38 -11.95 0.81
C SER A 90 0.57 -11.14 1.66
N VAL A 91 0.39 -11.23 2.98
CA VAL A 91 1.34 -10.67 3.94
C VAL A 91 2.15 -11.83 4.49
N SER A 92 3.47 -11.71 4.40
CA SER A 92 4.38 -12.80 4.79
C SER A 92 4.78 -12.73 6.26
N GLU A 93 5.34 -11.61 6.68
CA GLU A 93 5.90 -11.48 8.03
C GLU A 93 6.20 -10.01 8.36
N ILE A 94 6.51 -9.76 9.63
CA ILE A 94 7.03 -8.47 10.08
C ILE A 94 8.48 -8.69 10.45
N VAL A 95 9.38 -7.88 9.89
CA VAL A 95 10.82 -8.05 10.01
C VAL A 95 11.46 -6.78 10.56
N GLU A 96 12.38 -6.92 11.50
CA GLU A 96 13.22 -5.81 11.91
C GLU A 96 14.33 -5.62 10.89
N MET A 97 14.57 -4.38 10.51
CA MET A 97 15.62 -4.02 9.57
C MET A 97 16.40 -2.83 10.10
N ASP A 98 17.72 -2.92 10.03
CA ASP A 98 18.59 -1.79 10.32
C ASP A 98 18.75 -0.97 9.04
N ASP A 99 18.57 0.34 9.14
CA ASP A 99 18.72 1.25 8.00
C ASP A 99 20.09 1.11 7.32
N ALA A 100 21.11 0.69 8.08
CA ALA A 100 22.45 0.46 7.53
C ALA A 100 22.49 -0.63 6.46
N PHE A 101 21.51 -1.55 6.47
CA PHE A 101 21.41 -2.63 5.48
C PHE A 101 20.45 -2.32 4.34
N ILE A 102 19.85 -1.14 4.35
CA ILE A 102 18.95 -0.71 3.29
C ILE A 102 19.76 0.08 2.26
N ARG A 103 19.76 -0.41 1.03
CA ARG A 103 20.47 0.24 -0.06
C ARG A 103 19.53 1.19 -0.80
N PRO A 104 20.03 2.34 -1.26
CA PRO A 104 19.18 3.23 -2.07
C PRO A 104 18.85 2.57 -3.41
N MET A 105 17.74 3.00 -4.02
CA MET A 105 17.38 2.53 -5.36
C MET A 105 18.42 2.97 -6.35
N PRO A 106 18.81 2.11 -7.33
CA PRO A 106 19.73 2.52 -8.38
C PRO A 106 19.19 3.72 -9.15
N VAL A 107 20.09 4.64 -9.51
CA VAL A 107 19.73 5.87 -10.22
C VAL A 107 18.97 5.58 -11.52
N ILE A 108 19.34 4.50 -12.19
CA ILE A 108 18.72 4.13 -13.48
C ILE A 108 17.22 3.85 -13.35
N VAL A 109 16.74 3.48 -12.17
CA VAL A 109 15.31 3.20 -11.95
C VAL A 109 14.62 4.35 -11.21
N LYS A 110 15.32 5.42 -10.88
CA LYS A 110 14.72 6.57 -10.20
C LYS A 110 14.08 7.50 -11.22
N THR A 111 12.77 7.50 -11.25
CA THR A 111 11.98 8.41 -12.08
C THR A 111 10.87 9.00 -11.20
N PRO A 112 10.20 10.06 -11.63
CA PRO A 112 9.04 10.56 -10.88
C PRO A 112 7.97 9.49 -10.67
N GLU A 113 7.85 8.54 -11.59
CA GLU A 113 6.87 7.46 -11.49
C GLU A 113 7.27 6.37 -10.50
N THR A 114 8.54 6.30 -10.09
CA THR A 114 9.05 5.28 -9.16
C THR A 114 9.50 5.85 -7.82
N ASN A 115 9.15 7.09 -7.52
CA ASN A 115 9.58 7.74 -6.27
C ASN A 115 9.01 7.08 -5.01
N TYR A 116 8.05 6.17 -5.16
CA TYR A 116 7.50 5.40 -4.04
C TYR A 116 8.44 4.29 -3.56
N ALA A 117 9.44 3.92 -4.34
CA ALA A 117 10.43 2.91 -3.94
C ALA A 117 11.62 3.62 -3.29
N LYS A 118 11.71 3.53 -1.96
CA LYS A 118 12.74 4.28 -1.22
C LYS A 118 14.05 3.52 -1.05
N GLY A 119 14.03 2.21 -1.21
CA GLY A 119 15.26 1.43 -1.07
C GLY A 119 15.03 -0.04 -1.30
N VAL A 120 16.13 -0.79 -1.22
CA VAL A 120 16.14 -2.25 -1.41
C VAL A 120 16.87 -2.89 -0.24
N ALA A 121 16.27 -3.93 0.32
CA ALA A 121 16.89 -4.77 1.32
C ALA A 121 17.06 -6.18 0.78
N GLU A 122 18.00 -6.91 1.31
CA GLU A 122 18.20 -8.32 0.97
C GLU A 122 17.95 -9.18 2.19
N LYS A 123 17.16 -10.23 2.01
CA LYS A 123 16.91 -11.21 3.06
C LYS A 123 16.90 -12.61 2.46
N LYS A 124 17.77 -13.48 2.97
CA LYS A 124 17.87 -14.87 2.50
C LYS A 124 18.05 -14.97 0.99
N GLY A 125 18.88 -14.09 0.43
CA GLY A 125 19.15 -14.06 -1.01
C GLY A 125 18.06 -13.41 -1.87
N GLN A 126 16.98 -12.95 -1.26
CA GLN A 126 15.89 -12.31 -2.00
C GLN A 126 15.90 -10.80 -1.78
N LEU A 127 15.61 -10.06 -2.84
CA LEU A 127 15.53 -8.61 -2.75
C LEU A 127 14.11 -8.21 -2.36
N ILE A 128 14.03 -7.25 -1.44
CA ILE A 128 12.78 -6.68 -0.96
C ILE A 128 12.79 -5.20 -1.28
N VAL A 129 11.83 -4.74 -2.07
CA VAL A 129 11.71 -3.32 -2.39
C VAL A 129 10.93 -2.65 -1.26
N LEU A 130 11.53 -1.67 -0.61
CA LEU A 130 10.89 -0.93 0.48
C LEU A 130 10.13 0.26 -0.10
N LEU A 131 8.87 0.38 0.26
CA LEU A 131 7.97 1.39 -0.26
C LEU A 131 7.83 2.56 0.71
N ASP A 132 7.72 3.75 0.14
CA ASP A 132 7.41 4.96 0.89
C ASP A 132 5.92 5.25 0.73
N ILE A 133 5.17 5.03 1.82
CA ILE A 133 3.71 5.21 1.82
C ILE A 133 3.32 6.61 1.38
N GLY A 134 4.09 7.62 1.80
CA GLY A 134 3.78 9.00 1.45
C GLY A 134 3.85 9.29 -0.04
N ASN A 135 4.54 8.45 -0.82
CA ASN A 135 4.75 8.66 -2.24
C ASN A 135 4.08 7.62 -3.15
N ILE A 136 3.35 6.65 -2.58
CA ILE A 136 2.65 5.66 -3.41
C ILE A 136 1.54 6.32 -4.22
N LEU A 137 0.74 7.16 -3.58
CA LEU A 137 -0.32 7.88 -4.27
C LEU A 137 0.27 9.01 -5.12
N SER A 138 -0.21 9.13 -6.34
CA SER A 138 0.08 10.32 -7.14
C SER A 138 -0.56 11.53 -6.47
N GLU A 139 -0.16 12.72 -6.88
CA GLU A 139 -0.74 13.94 -6.33
C GLU A 139 -2.25 14.00 -6.54
N GLN A 140 -2.71 13.61 -7.73
CA GLN A 140 -4.14 13.57 -8.04
C GLN A 140 -4.87 12.53 -7.19
N GLU A 141 -4.28 11.36 -7.00
CA GLU A 141 -4.85 10.30 -6.17
C GLU A 141 -4.91 10.74 -4.71
N ARG A 142 -3.88 11.43 -4.24
CA ARG A 142 -3.83 11.95 -2.86
C ARG A 142 -4.95 12.94 -2.62
N GLU A 143 -5.17 13.86 -3.55
CA GLU A 143 -6.26 14.83 -3.44
C GLU A 143 -7.62 14.15 -3.46
N ALA A 144 -7.81 13.16 -4.33
CA ALA A 144 -9.07 12.42 -4.41
C ALA A 144 -9.38 11.67 -3.11
N VAL A 145 -8.37 11.02 -2.53
CA VAL A 145 -8.51 10.29 -1.27
C VAL A 145 -8.79 11.25 -0.12
N LYS A 146 -8.13 12.39 -0.11
CA LYS A 146 -8.32 13.41 0.92
C LYS A 146 -9.75 13.98 0.87
N GLU A 147 -10.23 14.32 -0.30
CA GLU A 147 -11.61 14.79 -0.49
C GLU A 147 -12.61 13.73 -0.03
N PHE A 148 -12.38 12.49 -0.39
CA PHE A 148 -13.23 11.39 0.04
C PHE A 148 -13.29 11.29 1.57
N ALA A 149 -12.14 11.42 2.24
CA ALA A 149 -12.07 11.35 3.69
C ALA A 149 -12.86 12.50 4.34
N GLU A 150 -12.77 13.70 3.79
CA GLU A 150 -13.50 14.87 4.29
C GLU A 150 -15.00 14.71 4.07
N GLU A 151 -15.41 14.23 2.90
CA GLU A 151 -16.82 13.99 2.59
C GLU A 151 -17.40 12.89 3.49
N SER A 152 -16.64 11.84 3.73
CA SER A 152 -17.08 10.74 4.60
C SER A 152 -17.30 11.21 6.03
N LYS A 153 -16.47 12.11 6.52
CA LYS A 153 -16.65 12.71 7.85
C LYS A 153 -17.84 13.64 7.90
N GLY A 154 -18.04 14.43 6.85
CA GLY A 154 -19.17 15.36 6.75
C GLY A 154 -20.49 14.66 6.51
N GLY A 155 -20.49 13.50 5.86
CA GLY A 155 -21.69 12.74 5.52
C GLY A 155 -22.11 11.72 6.58
N ALA A 156 -21.45 11.67 7.71
CA ALA A 156 -21.70 10.68 8.75
C ALA A 156 -22.93 10.98 9.63
N GLU A 157 -23.70 11.95 9.28
CA GLU A 157 -24.91 12.33 10.02
C GLU A 157 -26.08 11.38 9.77
#